data_66ce85b757f1109220fec8fe6c004103
#
_entry.id   66ce85b757f1109220fec8fe6c004103
#
_cell.length_a   1.000
_cell.length_b   1.000
_cell.length_c   1.000
_cell.angle_alpha   90.00
_cell.angle_beta   90.00
_cell.angle_gamma   90.00
#
_symmetry.space_group_name_H-M   'P 1'
#
loop_
_entity.id
_entity.type
_entity.pdbx_description
1 polymer ?
#
loop_
_entity_poly.entity_id
_entity_poly.type
_entity_poly.pdbx_seq_one_letter_code
_entity_poly.pdbx_strand_id
1 'polypeptide(L)'
;LADLNLEYIRIRDNDTGAAINGPPHGPAFVVVDGGTKNDIARRIYNAKTGGVPTYGTESIVVNDSKGYPHTIKFSRSSGKDIYVKGTFKRRPGSNISSNDAAQHLQTAMVDHLNSLQPGQSVIWSTLFAPLMDATNNIQVDSLFIGLAANPTGTASIELDIDKRAHGVAAKVIFTDVTL
;
A
#
# COMPACT_ATOMS: atom_id res chain seq x y z
N LEU A 1 18.46 -1.43 8.74
CA LEU A 1 17.01 -1.54 8.92
C LEU A 1 16.64 -2.65 9.91
N ALA A 2 17.37 -3.79 9.88
CA ALA A 2 17.08 -4.95 10.75
C ALA A 2 17.11 -4.61 12.26
N ASP A 3 18.00 -3.71 12.70
CA ASP A 3 18.15 -3.36 14.11
C ASP A 3 16.96 -2.59 14.71
N LEU A 4 16.07 -2.03 13.87
CA LEU A 4 14.92 -1.26 14.31
C LEU A 4 13.59 -1.98 14.10
N ASN A 5 13.62 -3.21 13.61
CA ASN A 5 12.42 -3.95 13.19
C ASN A 5 11.51 -3.12 12.26
N LEU A 6 12.14 -2.39 11.33
CA LEU A 6 11.45 -1.58 10.34
C LEU A 6 11.07 -2.43 9.13
N GLU A 7 9.80 -2.40 8.76
CA GLU A 7 9.30 -3.05 7.57
C GLU A 7 9.47 -2.19 6.33
N TYR A 8 9.33 -0.86 6.51
CA TYR A 8 9.36 0.09 5.41
C TYR A 8 9.79 1.47 5.88
N ILE A 9 10.53 2.19 5.04
CA ILE A 9 10.82 3.63 5.20
C ILE A 9 10.82 4.32 3.84
N ARG A 10 10.11 5.43 3.73
CA ARG A 10 10.14 6.31 2.56
C ARG A 10 10.28 7.76 3.01
N ILE A 11 11.14 8.48 2.32
CA ILE A 11 11.36 9.90 2.55
C ILE A 11 11.01 10.63 1.26
N ARG A 12 10.29 11.73 1.37
CA ARG A 12 9.96 12.62 0.27
C ARG A 12 10.24 14.05 0.70
N ASP A 13 11.04 14.73 -0.10
CA ASP A 13 11.20 16.18 0.01
C ASP A 13 10.15 16.86 -0.86
N ASN A 14 9.62 17.98 -0.38
CA ASN A 14 8.73 18.83 -1.17
C ASN A 14 9.41 20.16 -1.40
N ASP A 15 10.06 20.29 -2.55
CA ASP A 15 10.76 21.49 -3.01
C ASP A 15 9.97 22.34 -4.04
N THR A 16 8.71 21.95 -4.31
CA THR A 16 7.92 22.52 -5.40
C THR A 16 7.21 23.84 -5.08
N GLY A 17 7.35 24.37 -3.88
CA GLY A 17 6.68 25.62 -3.46
C GLY A 17 5.19 25.48 -3.12
N ALA A 18 4.57 24.33 -3.35
CA ALA A 18 3.18 24.05 -3.04
C ALA A 18 3.05 22.77 -2.16
N ALA A 19 1.95 22.62 -1.43
CA ALA A 19 1.67 21.36 -0.74
C ALA A 19 1.37 20.27 -1.77
N ILE A 20 2.05 19.11 -1.64
CA ILE A 20 1.82 17.96 -2.50
C ILE A 20 1.33 16.79 -1.62
N ASN A 21 0.08 16.38 -1.78
CA ASN A 21 -0.52 15.26 -1.08
C ASN A 21 -0.24 15.26 0.44
N GLY A 22 -0.48 16.44 1.08
CA GLY A 22 -0.40 16.62 2.53
C GLY A 22 0.86 17.30 3.06
N PRO A 23 2.11 16.98 2.69
CA PRO A 23 3.27 17.69 3.23
C PRO A 23 3.39 19.12 2.67
N PRO A 24 3.61 20.12 3.56
CA PRO A 24 3.90 21.48 3.15
C PRO A 24 5.26 21.56 2.44
N HIS A 25 5.51 22.68 1.76
CA HIS A 25 6.84 22.99 1.19
C HIS A 25 7.91 23.08 2.28
N GLY A 26 9.07 22.50 2.06
CA GLY A 26 10.29 22.61 2.85
C GLY A 26 10.59 21.47 3.83
N PRO A 27 9.64 20.96 4.65
CA PRO A 27 9.91 19.82 5.52
C PRO A 27 10.08 18.50 4.79
N ALA A 28 11.00 17.65 5.28
CA ALA A 28 11.08 16.26 4.84
C ALA A 28 9.87 15.46 5.39
N PHE A 29 9.14 14.79 4.50
CA PHE A 29 8.05 13.88 4.87
C PHE A 29 8.58 12.46 4.95
N VAL A 30 8.54 11.90 6.16
CA VAL A 30 9.03 10.55 6.45
C VAL A 30 7.86 9.66 6.80
N VAL A 31 7.70 8.57 6.05
CA VAL A 31 6.70 7.52 6.30
C VAL A 31 7.42 6.24 6.68
N VAL A 32 6.99 5.61 7.77
CA VAL A 32 7.65 4.43 8.35
C VAL A 32 6.63 3.39 8.76
N ASP A 33 6.90 2.12 8.45
CA ASP A 33 6.21 0.96 9.00
C ASP A 33 7.15 0.16 9.91
N GLY A 34 6.58 -0.42 10.99
CA GLY A 34 7.36 -1.13 12.00
C GLY A 34 8.13 -0.19 12.95
N GLY A 35 8.87 -0.76 13.89
CA GLY A 35 9.75 -0.08 14.84
C GLY A 35 9.06 0.73 15.94
N THR A 36 9.82 1.09 16.99
CA THR A 36 9.32 1.94 18.08
C THR A 36 9.41 3.42 17.72
N LYS A 37 8.51 4.23 18.26
CA LYS A 37 8.47 5.69 18.00
C LYS A 37 9.77 6.39 18.33
N ASN A 38 10.35 6.06 19.48
CA ASN A 38 11.57 6.70 19.98
C ASN A 38 12.80 6.35 19.15
N ASP A 39 12.93 5.08 18.75
CA ASP A 39 14.05 4.63 17.93
C ASP A 39 13.99 5.24 16.53
N ILE A 40 12.79 5.29 15.94
CA ILE A 40 12.55 5.93 14.65
C ILE A 40 12.93 7.41 14.74
N ALA A 41 12.40 8.14 15.74
CA ALA A 41 12.68 9.57 15.90
C ALA A 41 14.18 9.83 16.06
N ARG A 42 14.88 9.03 16.88
CA ARG A 42 16.32 9.13 17.08
C ARG A 42 17.09 8.84 15.78
N ARG A 43 16.67 7.84 15.00
CA ARG A 43 17.30 7.52 13.73
C ARG A 43 17.11 8.63 12.70
N ILE A 44 15.90 9.20 12.62
CA ILE A 44 15.61 10.35 11.75
C ILE A 44 16.46 11.55 12.18
N TYR A 45 16.55 11.83 13.49
CA TYR A 45 17.37 12.91 14.02
C TYR A 45 18.83 12.78 13.60
N ASN A 46 19.42 11.58 13.70
CA ASN A 46 20.80 11.34 13.37
C ASN A 46 21.09 11.35 11.85
N ALA A 47 20.08 11.05 11.04
CA ALA A 47 20.20 10.96 9.58
C ALA A 47 19.87 12.26 8.84
N LYS A 48 19.01 13.12 9.43
CA LYS A 48 18.57 14.35 8.77
C LYS A 48 19.69 15.39 8.71
N THR A 49 19.70 16.17 7.63
CA THR A 49 20.54 17.36 7.54
C THR A 49 20.14 18.40 8.58
N GLY A 50 21.12 19.09 9.19
CA GLY A 50 20.86 20.17 10.12
C GLY A 50 19.99 21.28 9.49
N GLY A 51 19.03 21.81 10.26
CA GLY A 51 18.13 22.88 9.80
C GLY A 51 16.89 22.40 8.99
N VAL A 52 16.86 21.16 8.47
CA VAL A 52 15.69 20.66 7.75
C VAL A 52 14.62 20.16 8.77
N PRO A 53 13.43 20.77 8.84
CA PRO A 53 12.34 20.28 9.67
C PRO A 53 11.77 18.97 9.09
N THR A 54 11.13 18.18 9.94
CA THR A 54 10.40 16.99 9.51
C THR A 54 8.89 17.20 9.66
N TYR A 55 8.11 16.56 8.79
CA TYR A 55 6.64 16.61 8.79
C TYR A 55 6.06 15.22 9.03
N GLY A 56 4.92 15.16 9.73
CA GLY A 56 4.20 13.92 9.99
C GLY A 56 3.19 14.03 11.12
N THR A 57 2.41 12.97 11.29
CA THR A 57 1.34 12.87 12.30
C THR A 57 1.85 12.48 13.69
N GLU A 58 2.97 11.77 13.76
CA GLU A 58 3.65 11.44 15.00
C GLU A 58 4.67 12.55 15.33
N SER A 59 4.80 12.89 16.62
CA SER A 59 5.71 13.95 17.09
C SER A 59 6.45 13.48 18.34
N ILE A 60 7.76 13.38 18.27
CA ILE A 60 8.62 12.89 19.36
C ILE A 60 9.75 13.90 19.60
N VAL A 61 10.04 14.16 20.87
CA VAL A 61 11.18 15.00 21.27
C VAL A 61 12.41 14.11 21.46
N VAL A 62 13.49 14.45 20.78
CA VAL A 62 14.80 13.82 20.91
C VAL A 62 15.78 14.86 21.42
N ASN A 63 16.44 14.57 22.54
CA ASN A 63 17.49 15.46 23.06
C ASN A 63 18.81 15.16 22.38
N ASP A 64 19.54 16.21 22.02
CA ASP A 64 20.91 16.11 21.52
C ASP A 64 21.92 15.77 22.65
N SER A 65 23.21 15.67 22.29
CA SER A 65 24.27 15.37 23.25
C SER A 65 24.49 16.43 24.31
N LYS A 66 23.94 17.64 24.13
CA LYS A 66 23.99 18.75 25.06
C LYS A 66 22.69 18.93 25.87
N GLY A 67 21.70 18.06 25.63
CA GLY A 67 20.38 18.09 26.28
C GLY A 67 19.35 19.01 25.64
N TYR A 68 19.65 19.66 24.49
CA TYR A 68 18.66 20.50 23.79
C TYR A 68 17.60 19.65 23.11
N PRO A 69 16.31 20.00 23.26
CA PRO A 69 15.21 19.24 22.67
C PRO A 69 15.03 19.56 21.19
N HIS A 70 14.87 18.51 20.38
CA HIS A 70 14.55 18.58 18.96
C HIS A 70 13.27 17.80 18.68
N THR A 71 12.27 18.45 18.11
CA THR A 71 11.03 17.80 17.72
C THR A 71 11.18 17.13 16.37
N ILE A 72 11.00 15.83 16.34
CA ILE A 72 11.02 15.00 15.13
C ILE A 72 9.60 14.53 14.82
N LYS A 73 9.17 14.75 13.59
CA LYS A 73 7.86 14.33 13.10
C LYS A 73 8.01 13.29 12.00
N PHE A 74 7.12 12.30 11.99
CA PHE A 74 7.00 11.31 10.95
C PHE A 74 5.57 10.76 10.91
N SER A 75 5.20 10.02 9.86
CA SER A 75 3.90 9.36 9.76
C SER A 75 4.07 7.84 9.72
N ARG A 76 3.04 7.13 10.17
CA ARG A 76 2.86 5.71 9.89
C ARG A 76 2.07 5.53 8.61
N SER A 77 2.32 4.47 7.86
CA SER A 77 1.45 4.12 6.75
C SER A 77 0.09 3.68 7.26
N SER A 78 -0.93 3.87 6.45
CA SER A 78 -2.29 3.42 6.75
C SER A 78 -2.87 2.66 5.56
N GLY A 79 -3.62 1.58 5.84
CA GLY A 79 -4.29 0.79 4.82
C GLY A 79 -5.38 1.58 4.13
N LYS A 80 -5.41 1.52 2.79
CA LYS A 80 -6.51 2.01 1.96
C LYS A 80 -7.19 0.80 1.33
N ASP A 81 -8.43 0.56 1.70
CA ASP A 81 -9.19 -0.57 1.19
C ASP A 81 -9.39 -0.46 -0.32
N ILE A 82 -9.04 -1.54 -1.01
CA ILE A 82 -9.25 -1.70 -2.45
C ILE A 82 -10.36 -2.72 -2.66
N TYR A 83 -11.38 -2.29 -3.40
CA TYR A 83 -12.46 -3.16 -3.83
C TYR A 83 -12.15 -3.71 -5.22
N VAL A 84 -12.31 -5.02 -5.37
CA VAL A 84 -12.10 -5.72 -6.64
C VAL A 84 -13.33 -6.54 -6.97
N LYS A 85 -13.76 -6.45 -8.22
CA LYS A 85 -14.83 -7.28 -8.76
C LYS A 85 -14.39 -7.84 -10.10
N GLY A 86 -14.40 -9.16 -10.23
CA GLY A 86 -14.04 -9.84 -11.46
C GLY A 86 -15.01 -10.93 -11.83
N THR A 87 -15.03 -11.29 -13.10
CA THR A 87 -15.69 -12.49 -13.60
C THR A 87 -14.66 -13.40 -14.25
N PHE A 88 -14.92 -14.70 -14.19
CA PHE A 88 -14.06 -15.70 -14.81
C PHE A 88 -14.87 -16.81 -15.42
N LYS A 89 -14.23 -17.54 -16.33
CA LYS A 89 -14.74 -18.77 -16.94
C LYS A 89 -13.77 -19.91 -16.65
N ARG A 90 -14.30 -21.07 -16.33
CA ARG A 90 -13.51 -22.31 -16.26
C ARG A 90 -13.24 -22.82 -17.65
N ARG A 91 -12.02 -23.26 -17.91
CA ARG A 91 -11.67 -23.86 -19.21
C ARG A 91 -12.38 -25.21 -19.39
N PRO A 92 -12.77 -25.59 -20.61
CA PRO A 92 -13.33 -26.90 -20.88
C PRO A 92 -12.39 -28.02 -20.40
N GLY A 93 -12.95 -29.00 -19.67
CA GLY A 93 -12.18 -30.10 -19.07
C GLY A 93 -11.52 -29.77 -17.73
N SER A 94 -11.72 -28.57 -17.18
CA SER A 94 -11.27 -28.21 -15.84
C SER A 94 -12.09 -28.96 -14.78
N ASN A 95 -11.41 -29.61 -13.84
CA ASN A 95 -12.02 -30.29 -12.68
C ASN A 95 -12.12 -29.38 -11.45
N ILE A 96 -11.70 -28.11 -11.54
CA ILE A 96 -11.79 -27.18 -10.41
C ILE A 96 -13.25 -26.77 -10.20
N SER A 97 -13.70 -26.76 -8.95
CA SER A 97 -15.04 -26.22 -8.63
C SER A 97 -15.09 -24.70 -8.81
N SER A 98 -16.29 -24.16 -9.06
CA SER A 98 -16.50 -22.70 -9.15
C SER A 98 -16.04 -21.96 -7.88
N ASN A 99 -16.35 -22.54 -6.70
CA ASN A 99 -15.98 -21.95 -5.42
C ASN A 99 -14.46 -21.97 -5.19
N ASP A 100 -13.79 -23.09 -5.49
CA ASP A 100 -12.33 -23.17 -5.34
C ASP A 100 -11.62 -22.23 -6.29
N ALA A 101 -12.08 -22.13 -7.53
CA ALA A 101 -11.55 -21.19 -8.51
C ALA A 101 -11.69 -19.73 -8.04
N ALA A 102 -12.88 -19.35 -7.55
CA ALA A 102 -13.12 -18.02 -7.01
C ALA A 102 -12.23 -17.73 -5.79
N GLN A 103 -12.05 -18.70 -4.90
CA GLN A 103 -11.21 -18.57 -3.71
C GLN A 103 -9.72 -18.44 -4.07
N HIS A 104 -9.22 -19.19 -5.05
CA HIS A 104 -7.84 -19.06 -5.52
C HIS A 104 -7.58 -17.65 -6.08
N LEU A 105 -8.48 -17.15 -6.93
CA LEU A 105 -8.38 -15.80 -7.47
C LEU A 105 -8.45 -14.72 -6.37
N GLN A 106 -9.37 -14.90 -5.42
CA GLN A 106 -9.51 -13.99 -4.29
C GLN A 106 -8.23 -13.94 -3.45
N THR A 107 -7.68 -15.08 -3.07
CA THR A 107 -6.44 -15.17 -2.28
C THR A 107 -5.28 -14.52 -3.02
N ALA A 108 -5.05 -14.89 -4.28
CA ALA A 108 -3.97 -14.31 -5.09
C ALA A 108 -4.08 -12.79 -5.22
N MET A 109 -5.29 -12.26 -5.39
CA MET A 109 -5.51 -10.82 -5.46
C MET A 109 -5.27 -10.12 -4.12
N VAL A 110 -5.76 -10.70 -3.01
CA VAL A 110 -5.55 -10.16 -1.66
C VAL A 110 -4.06 -10.13 -1.31
N ASP A 111 -3.34 -11.20 -1.60
CA ASP A 111 -1.90 -11.30 -1.33
C ASP A 111 -1.12 -10.29 -2.16
N HIS A 112 -1.48 -10.14 -3.46
CA HIS A 112 -0.86 -9.15 -4.31
C HIS A 112 -1.09 -7.72 -3.82
N LEU A 113 -2.32 -7.35 -3.48
CA LEU A 113 -2.64 -6.02 -2.96
C LEU A 113 -1.87 -5.72 -1.66
N ASN A 114 -1.78 -6.70 -0.76
CA ASN A 114 -1.08 -6.56 0.52
C ASN A 114 0.45 -6.58 0.38
N SER A 115 0.99 -7.04 -0.74
CA SER A 115 2.43 -6.98 -1.05
C SER A 115 2.90 -5.60 -1.53
N LEU A 116 1.96 -4.74 -1.96
CA LEU A 116 2.29 -3.40 -2.46
C LEU A 116 2.82 -2.52 -1.33
N GLN A 117 3.87 -1.74 -1.65
CA GLN A 117 4.49 -0.83 -0.71
C GLN A 117 3.64 0.44 -0.51
N PRO A 118 3.75 1.13 0.65
CA PRO A 118 3.13 2.44 0.85
C PRO A 118 3.48 3.44 -0.26
N GLY A 119 2.47 4.16 -0.78
CA GLY A 119 2.61 5.09 -1.90
C GLY A 119 2.82 4.43 -3.26
N GLN A 120 2.68 3.11 -3.36
CA GLN A 120 2.67 2.40 -4.63
C GLN A 120 1.25 2.36 -5.18
N SER A 121 1.08 2.83 -6.41
CA SER A 121 -0.20 2.83 -7.10
C SER A 121 -0.66 1.42 -7.43
N VAL A 122 -1.97 1.18 -7.34
CA VAL A 122 -2.57 -0.07 -7.80
C VAL A 122 -2.80 0.05 -9.31
N ILE A 123 -1.89 -0.51 -10.10
CA ILE A 123 -1.95 -0.43 -11.56
C ILE A 123 -2.88 -1.53 -12.07
N TRP A 124 -4.01 -1.14 -12.67
CA TRP A 124 -5.05 -2.07 -13.11
C TRP A 124 -4.53 -3.19 -14.02
N SER A 125 -3.69 -2.87 -14.98
CA SER A 125 -3.16 -3.86 -15.94
C SER A 125 -2.25 -4.91 -15.31
N THR A 126 -1.55 -4.58 -14.20
CA THR A 126 -0.66 -5.53 -13.53
C THR A 126 -1.40 -6.53 -12.66
N LEU A 127 -2.67 -6.28 -12.33
CA LEU A 127 -3.49 -7.16 -11.49
C LEU A 127 -3.84 -8.48 -12.18
N PHE A 128 -3.71 -8.56 -13.50
CA PHE A 128 -3.94 -9.80 -14.20
C PHE A 128 -2.84 -10.84 -13.97
N ALA A 129 -1.59 -10.42 -13.74
CA ALA A 129 -0.46 -11.33 -13.54
C ALA A 129 -0.69 -12.32 -12.37
N PRO A 130 -0.98 -11.89 -11.13
CA PRO A 130 -1.22 -12.82 -10.02
C PRO A 130 -2.44 -13.72 -10.25
N LEU A 131 -3.44 -13.25 -11.01
CA LEU A 131 -4.61 -14.06 -11.34
C LEU A 131 -4.30 -15.16 -12.35
N MET A 132 -3.43 -14.88 -13.33
CA MET A 132 -2.99 -15.86 -14.31
C MET A 132 -2.13 -16.97 -13.68
N ASP A 133 -1.34 -16.61 -12.68
CA ASP A 133 -0.48 -17.55 -11.94
C ASP A 133 -1.29 -18.40 -10.95
N ALA A 134 -2.43 -17.92 -10.48
CA ALA A 134 -3.24 -18.58 -9.45
C ALA A 134 -3.78 -19.95 -9.92
N THR A 135 -4.15 -20.08 -11.19
CA THR A 135 -4.58 -21.35 -11.79
C THR A 135 -4.62 -21.29 -13.33
N ASN A 136 -4.12 -22.34 -13.96
CA ASN A 136 -4.15 -22.49 -15.42
C ASN A 136 -5.51 -22.95 -15.98
N ASN A 137 -6.47 -23.27 -15.10
CA ASN A 137 -7.76 -23.89 -15.46
C ASN A 137 -8.89 -22.88 -15.63
N ILE A 138 -8.58 -21.58 -15.56
CA ILE A 138 -9.55 -20.50 -15.67
C ILE A 138 -9.09 -19.46 -16.69
N GLN A 139 -10.05 -18.63 -17.10
CA GLN A 139 -9.83 -17.42 -17.87
C GLN A 139 -10.54 -16.28 -17.16
N VAL A 140 -9.83 -15.23 -16.80
CA VAL A 140 -10.45 -14.00 -16.28
C VAL A 140 -11.08 -13.26 -17.44
N ASP A 141 -12.38 -12.99 -17.31
CA ASP A 141 -13.20 -12.36 -18.36
C ASP A 141 -13.31 -10.84 -18.16
N SER A 142 -13.49 -10.41 -16.90
CA SER A 142 -13.50 -8.99 -16.55
C SER A 142 -12.86 -8.74 -15.20
N LEU A 143 -12.34 -7.54 -15.02
CA LEU A 143 -11.74 -7.09 -13.76
C LEU A 143 -12.01 -5.59 -13.56
N PHE A 144 -12.58 -5.24 -12.43
CA PHE A 144 -12.89 -3.87 -12.04
C PHE A 144 -12.29 -3.59 -10.67
N ILE A 145 -11.79 -2.37 -10.48
CA ILE A 145 -11.22 -1.91 -9.19
C ILE A 145 -11.78 -0.55 -8.80
N GLY A 146 -11.78 -0.27 -7.51
CA GLY A 146 -12.25 1.01 -6.98
C GLY A 146 -12.01 1.16 -5.48
N LEU A 147 -12.37 2.33 -4.96
CA LEU A 147 -12.28 2.67 -3.53
C LEU A 147 -13.63 2.51 -2.80
N ALA A 148 -14.65 2.04 -3.48
CA ALA A 148 -15.99 1.79 -2.94
C ALA A 148 -16.50 0.42 -3.38
N ALA A 149 -17.52 -0.08 -2.69
CA ALA A 149 -18.17 -1.35 -3.02
C ALA A 149 -18.74 -1.36 -4.45
N ASN A 150 -18.75 -2.55 -5.07
CA ASN A 150 -19.19 -2.76 -6.46
C ASN A 150 -18.48 -1.87 -7.49
N PRO A 151 -17.13 -1.93 -7.57
CA PRO A 151 -16.39 -1.12 -8.51
C PRO A 151 -16.76 -1.47 -9.96
N THR A 152 -16.72 -0.45 -10.81
CA THR A 152 -16.93 -0.56 -12.27
C THR A 152 -15.75 0.03 -13.06
N GLY A 153 -14.74 0.56 -12.35
CA GLY A 153 -13.61 1.24 -12.95
C GLY A 153 -12.49 0.29 -13.38
N THR A 154 -11.79 0.68 -14.43
CA THR A 154 -10.56 0.04 -14.92
C THR A 154 -9.36 0.99 -14.85
N ALA A 155 -9.52 2.14 -14.22
CA ALA A 155 -8.43 3.08 -14.01
C ALA A 155 -7.54 2.64 -12.85
N SER A 156 -6.24 2.85 -12.98
CA SER A 156 -5.30 2.66 -11.87
C SER A 156 -5.61 3.59 -10.71
N ILE A 157 -5.37 3.12 -9.49
CA ILE A 157 -5.63 3.88 -8.26
C ILE A 157 -4.30 4.42 -7.74
N GLU A 158 -4.16 5.73 -7.76
CA GLU A 158 -3.03 6.41 -7.16
C GLU A 158 -3.19 6.43 -5.64
N LEU A 159 -2.13 6.10 -4.91
CA LEU A 159 -2.11 6.15 -3.46
C LEU A 159 -1.11 7.19 -2.97
N ASP A 160 -1.50 7.95 -1.97
CA ASP A 160 -0.60 8.87 -1.29
C ASP A 160 0.54 8.11 -0.62
N ILE A 161 1.68 8.81 -0.40
CA ILE A 161 2.90 8.22 0.14
C ILE A 161 2.69 7.51 1.49
N ASP A 162 1.72 7.95 2.29
CA ASP A 162 1.36 7.38 3.59
C ASP A 162 0.22 6.34 3.50
N LYS A 163 -0.25 5.99 2.28
CA LYS A 163 -1.28 4.99 2.05
C LYS A 163 -0.69 3.75 1.42
N ARG A 164 -1.09 2.58 1.92
CA ARG A 164 -0.80 1.28 1.35
C ARG A 164 -2.08 0.62 0.87
N ALA A 165 -2.05 -0.03 -0.28
CA ALA A 165 -3.18 -0.85 -0.71
C ALA A 165 -3.47 -1.90 0.37
N HIS A 166 -4.74 -2.08 0.68
CA HIS A 166 -5.20 -3.07 1.66
C HIS A 166 -6.26 -3.95 1.00
N GLY A 167 -5.88 -5.18 0.72
CA GLY A 167 -6.76 -6.23 0.21
C GLY A 167 -7.43 -6.97 1.37
N VAL A 168 -8.76 -7.04 1.34
CA VAL A 168 -9.57 -7.81 2.29
C VAL A 168 -10.45 -8.77 1.52
N ALA A 169 -10.51 -10.05 1.90
CA ALA A 169 -11.28 -11.07 1.20
C ALA A 169 -12.75 -10.64 0.96
N ALA A 170 -13.40 -10.03 1.95
CA ALA A 170 -14.79 -9.55 1.82
C ALA A 170 -14.98 -8.44 0.77
N LYS A 171 -13.90 -7.81 0.28
CA LYS A 171 -13.91 -6.72 -0.71
C LYS A 171 -13.40 -7.14 -2.08
N VAL A 172 -12.96 -8.39 -2.22
CA VAL A 172 -12.43 -8.98 -3.46
C VAL A 172 -13.37 -10.11 -3.87
N ILE A 173 -14.15 -9.90 -4.92
CA ILE A 173 -15.21 -10.82 -5.33
C ILE A 173 -14.97 -11.29 -6.76
N PHE A 174 -14.94 -12.59 -6.95
CA PHE A 174 -14.90 -13.23 -8.27
C PHE A 174 -16.13 -14.10 -8.48
N THR A 175 -16.75 -13.98 -9.66
CA THR A 175 -17.96 -14.71 -10.04
C THR A 175 -17.70 -15.57 -11.26
N ASP A 176 -18.07 -16.85 -11.20
CA ASP A 176 -18.03 -17.76 -12.34
C ASP A 176 -19.18 -17.43 -13.32
N VAL A 177 -18.83 -17.22 -14.58
CA VAL A 177 -19.76 -16.99 -15.67
C VAL A 177 -19.65 -18.09 -16.75
N THR A 178 -19.16 -19.27 -16.35
CA THR A 178 -19.14 -20.46 -17.22
C THR A 178 -20.58 -20.87 -17.54
N LEU A 179 -20.90 -20.97 -18.83
CA LEU A 179 -22.20 -21.44 -19.34
C LEU A 179 -22.21 -22.95 -19.44
#